data_4d2d8c67dee54febd2e14085aeeb8b46
#
_entry.id   4d2d8c67dee54febd2e14085aeeb8b46
#
_cell.length_a   1.000
_cell.length_b   1.000
_cell.length_c   1.000
_cell.angle_alpha   90.00
_cell.angle_beta   90.00
_cell.angle_gamma   90.00
#
_symmetry.space_group_name_H-M   'P 1'
#
loop_
_entity.id
_entity.type
_entity.pdbx_description
1 polymer ?
#
loop_
_entity_poly.entity_id
_entity_poly.type
_entity_poly.pdbx_seq_one_letter_code
_entity_poly.pdbx_strand_id
1 'polypeptide(L)'
;MLCKSLHHAAFRCQDARKTVEFYTDVLGLKFIHAMGEDHVPSTGAYSPHIHIFFQMEDGSCIAFFELPNDPGAVSGRDPQTPGWVQHFAFRVKDVETLLQAKAD
;
A
#
# COMPACT_ATOMS: atom_id res chain seq x y z
N MET A 1 -26.77 -2.14 6.34
CA MET A 1 -25.70 -2.46 5.38
C MET A 1 -24.75 -3.47 6.00
N LEU A 2 -24.46 -4.56 5.28
CA LEU A 2 -23.60 -5.62 5.79
C LEU A 2 -22.16 -5.16 6.00
N CYS A 3 -21.59 -4.47 5.01
CA CYS A 3 -20.23 -3.94 5.10
C CYS A 3 -20.23 -2.56 5.74
N LYS A 4 -19.52 -2.40 6.84
CA LYS A 4 -19.49 -1.14 7.61
C LYS A 4 -18.36 -0.21 7.18
N SER A 5 -17.26 -0.77 6.77
CA SER A 5 -16.06 0.00 6.41
C SER A 5 -15.12 -0.90 5.63
N LEU A 6 -14.11 -0.29 5.03
CA LEU A 6 -13.04 -1.03 4.40
C LEU A 6 -11.93 -1.21 5.43
N HIS A 7 -11.61 -2.46 5.78
CA HIS A 7 -10.52 -2.74 6.71
C HIS A 7 -9.18 -2.39 6.06
N HIS A 8 -8.93 -2.95 4.89
CA HIS A 8 -7.76 -2.59 4.11
C HIS A 8 -7.94 -2.99 2.65
N ALA A 9 -7.17 -2.33 1.78
CA ALA A 9 -6.98 -2.73 0.39
C ALA A 9 -5.49 -2.94 0.20
N ALA A 10 -5.12 -3.98 -0.57
CA ALA A 10 -3.72 -4.34 -0.74
C ALA A 10 -3.29 -4.23 -2.19
N PHE A 11 -2.08 -3.73 -2.39
CA PHE A 11 -1.47 -3.54 -3.70
C PHE A 11 -0.04 -4.05 -3.68
N ARG A 12 0.57 -4.16 -4.83
CA ARG A 12 1.97 -4.52 -4.93
C ARG A 12 2.86 -3.26 -4.93
N CYS A 13 4.02 -3.34 -4.28
CA CYS A 13 5.06 -2.32 -4.39
C CYS A 13 6.37 -2.94 -4.85
N GLN A 14 7.24 -2.11 -5.40
CA GLN A 14 8.56 -2.56 -5.87
C GLN A 14 9.57 -2.66 -4.74
N ASP A 15 9.49 -1.78 -3.76
CA ASP A 15 10.46 -1.63 -2.69
C ASP A 15 9.72 -1.22 -1.42
N ALA A 16 9.63 -2.14 -0.46
CA ALA A 16 8.89 -1.90 0.78
C ALA A 16 9.50 -0.74 1.58
N ARG A 17 10.81 -0.62 1.62
CA ARG A 17 11.48 0.45 2.35
C ARG A 17 11.12 1.82 1.81
N LYS A 18 11.19 2.00 0.49
CA LYS A 18 10.80 3.26 -0.15
C LYS A 18 9.33 3.56 0.03
N THR A 19 8.51 2.52 0.01
CA THR A 19 7.06 2.65 0.24
C THR A 19 6.79 3.15 1.65
N VAL A 20 7.46 2.59 2.67
CA VAL A 20 7.34 3.05 4.05
C VAL A 20 7.75 4.53 4.15
N GLU A 21 8.89 4.90 3.58
CA GLU A 21 9.37 6.28 3.62
C GLU A 21 8.35 7.24 3.00
N PHE A 22 7.81 6.91 1.83
CA PHE A 22 6.84 7.77 1.16
C PHE A 22 5.55 7.93 1.96
N TYR A 23 4.94 6.83 2.39
CA TYR A 23 3.65 6.89 3.06
C TYR A 23 3.74 7.45 4.48
N THR A 24 4.87 7.29 5.16
CA THR A 24 5.05 7.87 6.49
C THR A 24 5.60 9.29 6.45
N ASP A 25 6.70 9.52 5.73
CA ASP A 25 7.41 10.80 5.77
C ASP A 25 6.73 11.86 4.90
N VAL A 26 6.17 11.46 3.75
CA VAL A 26 5.53 12.41 2.84
C VAL A 26 4.03 12.54 3.13
N LEU A 27 3.31 11.43 3.19
CA LEU A 27 1.85 11.44 3.34
C LEU A 27 1.38 11.42 4.80
N GLY A 28 2.27 11.08 5.74
CA GLY A 28 1.93 11.13 7.15
C GLY A 28 1.02 10.02 7.66
N LEU A 29 0.91 8.90 6.92
CA LEU A 29 0.17 7.74 7.39
C LEU A 29 0.95 7.04 8.50
N LYS A 30 0.22 6.28 9.32
CA LYS A 30 0.84 5.55 10.42
C LYS A 30 1.22 4.15 9.99
N PHE A 31 2.51 3.82 10.06
CA PHE A 31 2.99 2.47 9.78
C PHE A 31 2.69 1.58 11.00
N ILE A 32 1.76 0.63 10.85
CA ILE A 32 1.26 -0.13 12.00
C ILE A 32 1.69 -1.58 12.04
N HIS A 33 2.07 -2.18 10.90
CA HIS A 33 2.36 -3.60 10.87
C HIS A 33 3.21 -3.98 9.67
N ALA A 34 4.11 -4.95 9.89
CA ALA A 34 4.89 -5.57 8.84
C ALA A 34 5.06 -7.05 9.16
N MET A 35 4.94 -7.91 8.14
CA MET A 35 5.21 -9.32 8.29
C MET A 35 5.89 -9.86 7.04
N GLY A 36 6.78 -10.84 7.23
CA GLY A 36 7.38 -11.59 6.13
C GLY A 36 6.89 -13.02 6.17
N GLU A 37 6.56 -13.58 5.01
CA GLU A 37 6.13 -14.96 4.87
C GLU A 37 6.68 -15.56 3.59
N ASP A 38 6.90 -16.89 3.60
CA ASP A 38 7.40 -17.62 2.44
C ASP A 38 6.27 -18.24 1.62
N HIS A 39 5.10 -18.42 2.20
CA HIS A 39 3.96 -19.05 1.53
C HIS A 39 2.74 -18.15 1.57
N VAL A 40 1.94 -18.21 0.51
CA VAL A 40 0.67 -17.49 0.43
C VAL A 40 -0.37 -18.21 1.28
N PRO A 41 -0.94 -17.59 2.33
CA PRO A 41 -1.86 -18.27 3.24
C PRO A 41 -3.08 -18.87 2.56
N SER A 42 -3.63 -18.19 1.54
CA SER A 42 -4.86 -18.63 0.87
C SER A 42 -4.65 -19.78 -0.12
N THR A 43 -3.44 -19.94 -0.68
CA THR A 43 -3.16 -20.94 -1.71
C THR A 43 -2.11 -21.96 -1.33
N GLY A 44 -1.30 -21.68 -0.30
CA GLY A 44 -0.17 -22.50 0.10
C GLY A 44 1.03 -22.43 -0.83
N ALA A 45 0.96 -21.62 -1.89
CA ALA A 45 2.05 -21.49 -2.85
C ALA A 45 3.28 -20.85 -2.22
N TYR A 46 4.48 -21.32 -2.61
CA TYR A 46 5.73 -20.72 -2.19
C TYR A 46 5.95 -19.41 -2.96
N SER A 47 5.87 -18.30 -2.25
CA SER A 47 6.13 -16.97 -2.80
C SER A 47 6.56 -16.05 -1.67
N PRO A 48 7.88 -15.95 -1.40
CA PRO A 48 8.39 -15.07 -0.35
C PRO A 48 7.91 -13.64 -0.57
N HIS A 49 7.42 -13.01 0.49
CA HIS A 49 6.89 -11.66 0.39
C HIS A 49 6.96 -10.94 1.73
N ILE A 50 6.91 -9.62 1.64
CA ILE A 50 6.80 -8.73 2.79
C ILE A 50 5.47 -8.00 2.65
N HIS A 51 4.66 -8.02 3.73
CA HIS A 51 3.36 -7.38 3.76
C HIS A 51 3.40 -6.24 4.78
N ILE A 52 3.13 -5.02 4.35
CA ILE A 52 3.19 -3.82 5.19
C ILE A 52 1.87 -3.07 5.16
N PHE A 53 1.49 -2.49 6.31
CA PHE A 53 0.21 -1.83 6.51
C PHE A 53 0.40 -0.40 6.99
N PHE A 54 -0.38 0.52 6.42
CA PHE A 54 -0.43 1.91 6.83
C PHE A 54 -1.86 2.28 7.20
N GLN A 55 -2.03 2.96 8.33
CA GLN A 55 -3.34 3.34 8.83
C GLN A 55 -3.60 4.83 8.65
N MET A 56 -4.81 5.14 8.22
CA MET A 56 -5.31 6.51 8.11
C MET A 56 -6.09 6.89 9.37
N GLU A 57 -6.46 8.16 9.46
CA GLU A 57 -7.13 8.73 10.64
C GLU A 57 -8.42 8.01 11.01
N ASP A 58 -9.19 7.56 10.02
CA ASP A 58 -10.46 6.86 10.25
C ASP A 58 -10.30 5.38 10.61
N GLY A 59 -9.05 4.89 10.73
CA GLY A 59 -8.77 3.50 11.06
C GLY A 59 -8.66 2.58 9.86
N SER A 60 -9.04 3.02 8.66
CA SER A 60 -8.87 2.23 7.45
C SER A 60 -7.39 2.13 7.08
N CYS A 61 -7.04 1.06 6.37
CA CYS A 61 -5.65 0.82 6.02
C CYS A 61 -5.46 0.64 4.53
N ILE A 62 -4.28 1.02 4.08
CA ILE A 62 -3.76 0.61 2.79
C ILE A 62 -2.55 -0.30 3.04
N ALA A 63 -2.44 -1.37 2.27
CA ALA A 63 -1.40 -2.36 2.48
C ALA A 63 -0.66 -2.64 1.18
N PHE A 64 0.59 -3.08 1.31
CA PHE A 64 1.41 -3.41 0.14
C PHE A 64 2.12 -4.73 0.35
N PHE A 65 2.34 -5.43 -0.76
CA PHE A 65 3.18 -6.61 -0.82
C PHE A 65 4.41 -6.33 -1.67
N GLU A 66 5.57 -6.64 -1.15
CA GLU A 66 6.80 -6.70 -1.94
C GLU A 66 7.10 -8.17 -2.19
N LEU A 67 7.31 -8.53 -3.47
CA LEU A 67 7.60 -9.90 -3.89
C LEU A 67 9.00 -9.93 -4.55
N PRO A 68 10.05 -10.06 -3.76
CA PRO A 68 11.42 -9.90 -4.29
C PRO A 68 11.82 -10.95 -5.33
N ASN A 69 11.18 -12.13 -5.29
CA ASN A 69 11.52 -13.22 -6.21
C ASN A 69 10.58 -13.32 -7.41
N ASP A 70 9.69 -12.34 -7.59
CA ASP A 70 8.75 -12.34 -8.71
C ASP A 70 9.05 -11.16 -9.64
N PRO A 71 9.74 -11.40 -10.78
CA PRO A 71 10.09 -10.33 -11.70
C PRO A 71 8.92 -9.84 -12.57
N GLY A 72 7.76 -10.50 -12.50
CA GLY A 72 6.67 -10.26 -13.43
C GLY A 72 5.93 -8.95 -13.26
N ALA A 73 6.13 -8.21 -12.18
CA ALA A 73 5.40 -6.96 -11.95
C ALA A 73 6.35 -5.83 -11.51
N VAL A 74 7.04 -5.31 -12.48
CA VAL A 74 8.08 -4.29 -12.25
C VAL A 74 7.51 -2.98 -11.74
N SER A 75 6.27 -2.64 -12.13
CA SER A 75 5.65 -1.35 -11.80
C SER A 75 4.74 -1.39 -10.58
N GLY A 76 4.43 -2.56 -10.03
CA GLY A 76 3.45 -2.70 -8.96
C GLY A 76 2.01 -2.52 -9.42
N ARG A 77 1.76 -2.47 -10.71
CA ARG A 77 0.43 -2.32 -11.31
C ARG A 77 0.08 -3.54 -12.13
N ASP A 78 -1.23 -3.79 -12.30
CA ASP A 78 -1.70 -4.78 -13.25
C ASP A 78 -1.32 -4.35 -14.67
N PRO A 79 -0.52 -5.13 -15.40
CA PRO A 79 -0.06 -4.71 -16.74
C PRO A 79 -1.18 -4.69 -17.78
N GLN A 80 -2.32 -5.31 -17.50
CA GLN A 80 -3.44 -5.36 -18.44
C GLN A 80 -4.41 -4.19 -18.29
N THR A 81 -4.26 -3.41 -17.21
CA THR A 81 -5.14 -2.27 -16.94
C THR A 81 -4.41 -0.96 -17.20
N PRO A 82 -4.99 -0.02 -17.94
CA PRO A 82 -4.36 1.28 -18.15
C PRO A 82 -4.04 1.99 -16.84
N GLY A 83 -2.90 2.66 -16.79
CA GLY A 83 -2.44 3.30 -15.56
C GLY A 83 -3.39 4.35 -14.99
N TRP A 84 -4.19 4.99 -15.85
CA TRP A 84 -5.14 5.99 -15.40
C TRP A 84 -6.35 5.40 -14.67
N VAL A 85 -6.57 4.08 -14.82
CA VAL A 85 -7.66 3.37 -14.14
C VAL A 85 -7.22 2.95 -12.73
N GLN A 86 -5.97 2.51 -12.59
CA GLN A 86 -5.45 2.00 -11.31
C GLN A 86 -4.97 3.15 -10.44
N HIS A 87 -5.81 3.59 -9.53
CA HIS A 87 -5.45 4.65 -8.60
C HIS A 87 -6.29 4.54 -7.33
N PHE A 88 -5.85 5.21 -6.29
CA PHE A 88 -6.67 5.48 -5.13
C PHE A 88 -6.53 6.94 -4.77
N ALA A 89 -7.58 7.49 -4.17
CA ALA A 89 -7.62 8.89 -3.80
C ALA A 89 -7.77 9.02 -2.30
N PHE A 90 -6.99 9.91 -1.73
CA PHE A 90 -7.07 10.20 -0.30
C PHE A 90 -7.83 11.51 -0.08
N ARG A 91 -8.67 11.52 0.94
CA ARG A 91 -9.24 12.77 1.42
C ARG A 91 -8.24 13.40 2.37
N VAL A 92 -7.89 14.65 2.13
CA VAL A 92 -6.94 15.37 2.98
C VAL A 92 -7.67 16.34 3.89
N LYS A 93 -7.01 16.75 4.97
CA LYS A 93 -7.57 17.65 5.95
C LYS A 93 -7.90 19.02 5.33
N ASP A 94 -6.94 19.59 4.62
CA ASP A 94 -7.08 20.89 3.96
C ASP A 94 -5.96 21.07 2.93
N VAL A 95 -6.11 22.13 2.12
CA VAL A 95 -5.16 22.43 1.03
C VAL A 95 -3.79 22.82 1.58
N GLU A 96 -3.76 23.55 2.68
CA GLU A 96 -2.50 24.01 3.28
C GLU A 96 -1.65 22.83 3.73
N THR A 97 -2.24 21.85 4.42
CA THR A 97 -1.54 20.64 4.83
C THR A 97 -1.02 19.86 3.63
N LEU A 98 -1.83 19.79 2.56
CA LEU A 98 -1.41 19.12 1.32
C LEU A 98 -0.20 19.79 0.69
N LEU A 99 -0.19 21.11 0.64
CA LEU A 99 0.92 21.86 0.06
C LEU A 99 2.20 21.69 0.87
N GLN A 100 2.10 21.62 2.19
CA GLN A 100 3.26 21.32 3.03
C GLN A 100 3.85 19.95 2.74
N ALA A 101 3.01 18.93 2.65
CA ALA A 101 3.47 17.58 2.32
C ALA A 101 4.16 17.53 0.96
N LYS A 102 3.65 18.28 -0.01
CA LYS A 102 4.23 18.36 -1.35
C LYS A 102 5.59 19.05 -1.35
N ALA A 103 5.80 20.02 -0.45
CA ALA A 103 7.06 20.75 -0.35
C ALA A 103 8.18 19.90 0.28
N ASP A 104 7.82 18.90 1.08
CA ASP A 104 8.76 17.99 1.70
C ASP A 104 9.20 16.89 0.72
#